data_51d150b4f65eb770f9c115c12ed7a5a6
#
_entry.id   51d150b4f65eb770f9c115c12ed7a5a6
#
_cell.length_a   1.000
_cell.length_b   1.000
_cell.length_c   1.000
_cell.angle_alpha   90.00
_cell.angle_beta   90.00
_cell.angle_gamma   90.00
#
_symmetry.space_group_name_H-M   'P 1'
#
loop_
_entity.id
_entity.type
_entity.pdbx_description
1 polymer ?
#
loop_
_entity_poly.entity_id
_entity_poly.type
_entity_poly.pdbx_seq_one_letter_code
_entity_poly.pdbx_strand_id
1 'polypeptide(L)'
;KDQPEFELDPRFIVRNGDRTLYGGYYTQEELRSLVAYARERHVEIIPEIDMPGHTQAISAIYPQFTATGEASWGTIFSVPLSPAKEEVYTFLQHVLDEVMDIFPSRYIHIGADEVEKNTWRESAECRQLMDRLGFKTYEALQSHFVNRIHDYLQQKGREMICWDDAIEGGDYQVPGGKGALSPSADVMYWRYWVGGVPQRVVEQGHHIIFTPGDPMYVARPDGPLYDIYHYQGLDLIPDSLQHLVRGGQVSLWGESMSNFRRAD
;
A
#
# COMPACT_ATOMS: atom_id res chain seq x y z
N LYS A 1 -28.87 -14.65 -13.12
CA LYS A 1 -28.69 -13.32 -12.52
C LYS A 1 -27.67 -12.63 -13.39
N ASP A 2 -28.13 -11.63 -14.12
CA ASP A 2 -27.35 -10.89 -15.09
C ASP A 2 -26.20 -10.21 -14.36
N GLN A 3 -24.97 -10.67 -14.64
CA GLN A 3 -23.81 -9.89 -14.28
C GLN A 3 -23.83 -8.63 -15.15
N PRO A 4 -23.61 -7.44 -14.58
CA PRO A 4 -23.55 -6.25 -15.40
C PRO A 4 -22.45 -6.42 -16.44
N GLU A 5 -22.76 -6.14 -17.70
CA GLU A 5 -21.77 -6.17 -18.76
C GLU A 5 -20.66 -5.16 -18.42
N PHE A 6 -19.42 -5.64 -18.37
CA PHE A 6 -18.28 -4.77 -18.24
C PHE A 6 -18.08 -3.99 -19.54
N GLU A 7 -18.24 -2.68 -19.50
CA GLU A 7 -17.79 -1.82 -20.60
C GLU A 7 -16.25 -1.73 -20.51
N LEU A 8 -15.59 -2.64 -21.21
CA LEU A 8 -14.14 -2.63 -21.32
C LEU A 8 -13.70 -1.45 -22.20
N ASP A 9 -12.68 -0.71 -21.76
CA ASP A 9 -12.07 0.33 -22.61
C ASP A 9 -11.44 -0.34 -23.84
N PRO A 10 -11.87 0.02 -25.06
CA PRO A 10 -11.37 -0.60 -26.29
C PRO A 10 -9.86 -0.50 -26.47
N ARG A 11 -9.20 0.48 -25.85
CA ARG A 11 -7.72 0.64 -25.90
C ARG A 11 -6.98 -0.50 -25.26
N PHE A 12 -7.60 -1.18 -24.30
CA PHE A 12 -7.02 -2.29 -23.55
C PHE A 12 -7.52 -3.67 -23.99
N ILE A 13 -8.29 -3.74 -25.08
CA ILE A 13 -8.72 -5.00 -25.67
C ILE A 13 -7.67 -5.49 -26.66
N VAL A 14 -7.04 -6.61 -26.31
CA VAL A 14 -6.05 -7.28 -27.18
C VAL A 14 -6.64 -8.56 -27.73
N ARG A 15 -6.65 -8.73 -29.05
CA ARG A 15 -7.05 -9.96 -29.71
C ARG A 15 -5.81 -10.84 -29.97
N ASN A 16 -5.81 -12.04 -29.43
CA ASN A 16 -4.76 -13.03 -29.65
C ASN A 16 -5.40 -14.33 -30.13
N GLY A 17 -5.47 -14.52 -31.46
CA GLY A 17 -6.24 -15.59 -32.08
C GLY A 17 -7.72 -15.51 -31.73
N ASP A 18 -8.30 -16.60 -31.23
CA ASP A 18 -9.70 -16.67 -30.80
C ASP A 18 -9.94 -16.12 -29.38
N ARG A 19 -8.90 -15.64 -28.69
CA ARG A 19 -9.00 -15.08 -27.34
C ARG A 19 -9.04 -13.58 -27.38
N THR A 20 -10.01 -13.02 -26.64
CA THR A 20 -10.02 -11.61 -26.30
C THR A 20 -9.42 -11.45 -24.90
N LEU A 21 -8.35 -10.69 -24.81
CA LEU A 21 -7.67 -10.37 -23.55
C LEU A 21 -7.94 -8.91 -23.22
N TYR A 22 -8.03 -8.59 -21.95
CA TYR A 22 -8.09 -7.23 -21.46
C TYR A 22 -6.81 -6.96 -20.67
N GLY A 23 -6.07 -5.94 -21.06
CA GLY A 23 -4.83 -5.57 -20.40
C GLY A 23 -4.12 -4.43 -21.15
N GLY A 24 -3.33 -3.68 -20.40
CA GLY A 24 -2.59 -2.55 -20.93
C GLY A 24 -1.84 -1.81 -19.82
N TYR A 25 -1.26 -0.69 -20.16
CA TYR A 25 -0.59 0.20 -19.22
C TYR A 25 -0.69 1.64 -19.73
N TYR A 26 -0.55 2.57 -18.82
CA TYR A 26 -0.35 3.97 -19.17
C TYR A 26 1.11 4.23 -19.50
N THR A 27 1.36 4.94 -20.59
CA THR A 27 2.70 5.45 -20.89
C THR A 27 3.10 6.53 -19.90
N GLN A 28 4.39 6.77 -19.72
CA GLN A 28 4.87 7.87 -18.88
C GLN A 28 4.33 9.24 -19.36
N GLU A 29 4.17 9.44 -20.67
CA GLU A 29 3.63 10.66 -21.25
C GLU A 29 2.15 10.87 -20.87
N GLU A 30 1.35 9.79 -20.92
CA GLU A 30 -0.05 9.84 -20.47
C GLU A 30 -0.15 10.16 -18.99
N LEU A 31 0.70 9.53 -18.14
CA LEU A 31 0.75 9.81 -16.71
C LEU A 31 1.17 11.26 -16.41
N ARG A 32 2.18 11.80 -17.13
CA ARG A 32 2.56 13.21 -17.00
C ARG A 32 1.44 14.15 -17.42
N SER A 33 0.71 13.81 -18.47
CA SER A 33 -0.46 14.56 -18.92
C SER A 33 -1.58 14.55 -17.89
N LEU A 34 -1.82 13.40 -17.25
CA LEU A 34 -2.78 13.25 -16.15
C LEU A 34 -2.38 14.09 -14.92
N VAL A 35 -1.11 14.08 -14.56
CA VAL A 35 -0.58 14.92 -13.46
C VAL A 35 -0.78 16.40 -13.76
N ALA A 36 -0.50 16.83 -14.98
CA ALA A 36 -0.73 18.22 -15.40
C ALA A 36 -2.21 18.59 -15.35
N TYR A 37 -3.08 17.73 -15.85
CA TYR A 37 -4.54 17.92 -15.82
C TYR A 37 -5.08 18.05 -14.39
N ALA A 38 -4.61 17.19 -13.47
CA ALA A 38 -5.00 17.25 -12.06
C ALA A 38 -4.53 18.55 -11.40
N ARG A 39 -3.28 18.95 -11.65
CA ARG A 39 -2.69 20.19 -11.10
C ARG A 39 -3.46 21.44 -11.51
N GLU A 40 -3.94 21.53 -12.76
CA GLU A 40 -4.78 22.63 -13.23
C GLU A 40 -6.11 22.72 -12.46
N ARG A 41 -6.51 21.63 -11.79
CA ARG A 41 -7.74 21.52 -11.00
C ARG A 41 -7.48 21.52 -9.50
N HIS A 42 -6.26 21.91 -9.10
CA HIS A 42 -5.81 21.91 -7.71
C HIS A 42 -5.92 20.53 -7.02
N VAL A 43 -5.73 19.46 -7.79
CA VAL A 43 -5.66 18.08 -7.30
C VAL A 43 -4.22 17.60 -7.39
N GLU A 44 -3.69 17.11 -6.30
CA GLU A 44 -2.40 16.41 -6.25
C GLU A 44 -2.62 14.92 -6.42
N ILE A 45 -1.84 14.28 -7.30
CA ILE A 45 -1.83 12.83 -7.45
C ILE A 45 -0.68 12.26 -6.63
N ILE A 46 -1.02 11.49 -5.62
CA ILE A 46 -0.06 10.69 -4.83
C ILE A 46 -0.04 9.29 -5.42
N PRO A 47 1.08 8.83 -6.01
CA PRO A 47 1.16 7.48 -6.54
C PRO A 47 1.28 6.44 -5.42
N GLU A 48 0.62 5.29 -5.60
CA GLU A 48 0.79 4.11 -4.77
C GLU A 48 1.46 3.00 -5.56
N ILE A 49 2.56 2.46 -5.02
CA ILE A 49 3.28 1.30 -5.53
C ILE A 49 3.38 0.29 -4.40
N ASP A 50 2.46 -0.65 -4.39
CA ASP A 50 2.32 -1.59 -3.30
C ASP A 50 3.47 -2.59 -3.21
N MET A 51 3.98 -2.74 -1.98
CA MET A 51 5.11 -3.64 -1.66
C MET A 51 5.20 -3.89 -0.14
N PRO A 52 5.64 -5.05 0.32
CA PRO A 52 6.08 -6.24 -0.44
C PRO A 52 4.94 -7.17 -0.84
N GLY A 53 3.71 -6.94 -0.34
CA GLY A 53 2.49 -7.64 -0.71
C GLY A 53 1.92 -7.15 -2.05
N HIS A 54 0.84 -7.77 -2.52
CA HIS A 54 0.12 -7.40 -3.75
C HIS A 54 0.99 -7.29 -5.02
N THR A 55 2.13 -7.98 -5.05
CA THR A 55 3.17 -7.89 -6.09
C THR A 55 3.13 -9.01 -7.12
N GLN A 56 1.96 -9.64 -7.34
CA GLN A 56 1.82 -10.74 -8.29
C GLN A 56 2.29 -10.37 -9.72
N ALA A 57 2.05 -9.14 -10.16
CA ALA A 57 2.49 -8.68 -11.46
C ALA A 57 4.03 -8.65 -11.56
N ILE A 58 4.72 -8.28 -10.48
CA ILE A 58 6.19 -8.29 -10.41
C ILE A 58 6.70 -9.73 -10.35
N SER A 59 6.16 -10.53 -9.43
CA SER A 59 6.64 -11.91 -9.21
C SER A 59 6.35 -12.83 -10.39
N ALA A 60 5.32 -12.57 -11.19
CA ALA A 60 5.05 -13.31 -12.41
C ALA A 60 6.16 -13.15 -13.48
N ILE A 61 6.86 -12.00 -13.48
CA ILE A 61 7.96 -11.72 -14.40
C ILE A 61 9.31 -12.03 -13.74
N TYR A 62 9.43 -11.76 -12.45
CA TYR A 62 10.65 -11.91 -11.65
C TYR A 62 10.40 -12.81 -10.43
N PRO A 63 10.10 -14.12 -10.66
CA PRO A 63 9.78 -15.04 -9.55
C PRO A 63 10.91 -15.18 -8.54
N GLN A 64 12.17 -14.96 -8.96
CA GLN A 64 13.32 -14.96 -8.09
C GLN A 64 13.26 -13.88 -6.98
N PHE A 65 12.41 -12.88 -7.10
CA PHE A 65 12.24 -11.83 -6.07
C PHE A 65 11.41 -12.29 -4.87
N THR A 66 10.66 -13.38 -5.00
CA THR A 66 9.97 -13.99 -3.84
C THR A 66 10.93 -14.83 -2.99
N ALA A 67 10.52 -15.14 -1.77
CA ALA A 67 11.34 -15.97 -0.87
C ALA A 67 11.47 -17.44 -1.33
N THR A 68 10.50 -17.93 -2.10
CA THR A 68 10.49 -19.30 -2.67
C THR A 68 11.11 -19.38 -4.06
N GLY A 69 11.30 -18.25 -4.74
CA GLY A 69 11.69 -18.22 -6.16
C GLY A 69 10.55 -18.53 -7.13
N GLU A 70 9.31 -18.49 -6.65
CA GLU A 70 8.11 -18.81 -7.43
C GLU A 70 7.07 -17.69 -7.31
N ALA A 71 6.40 -17.40 -8.42
CA ALA A 71 5.22 -16.56 -8.45
C ALA A 71 4.00 -17.45 -8.17
N SER A 72 3.43 -17.35 -6.99
CA SER A 72 2.28 -18.15 -6.60
C SER A 72 1.28 -17.33 -5.78
N TRP A 73 0.08 -17.86 -5.66
CA TRP A 73 -0.91 -17.40 -4.71
C TRP A 73 -0.68 -18.16 -3.41
N GLY A 74 -0.60 -17.45 -2.28
CA GLY A 74 -0.49 -18.04 -0.97
C GLY A 74 -1.85 -18.56 -0.46
N THR A 75 -2.07 -18.50 0.84
CA THR A 75 -3.33 -18.98 1.45
C THR A 75 -4.49 -18.01 1.13
N ILE A 76 -4.23 -16.70 1.16
CA ILE A 76 -5.23 -15.64 0.98
C ILE A 76 -4.79 -14.66 -0.09
N PHE A 77 -3.51 -14.28 -0.10
CA PHE A 77 -2.93 -13.29 -1.00
C PHE A 77 -1.76 -13.86 -1.81
N SER A 78 -1.25 -13.09 -2.76
CA SER A 78 -0.04 -13.46 -3.49
C SER A 78 1.18 -13.51 -2.57
N VAL A 79 2.14 -14.40 -2.88
CA VAL A 79 3.39 -14.45 -2.13
C VAL A 79 4.14 -13.11 -2.26
N PRO A 80 4.62 -12.55 -1.14
CA PRO A 80 5.27 -11.25 -1.14
C PRO A 80 6.72 -11.33 -1.65
N LEU A 81 7.27 -10.17 -1.98
CA LEU A 81 8.69 -10.00 -2.25
C LEU A 81 9.54 -10.35 -1.03
N SER A 82 10.74 -10.88 -1.26
CA SER A 82 11.64 -11.31 -0.19
C SER A 82 12.37 -10.13 0.45
N PRO A 83 12.28 -9.95 1.78
CA PRO A 83 13.05 -8.94 2.50
C PRO A 83 14.54 -9.27 2.60
N ALA A 84 14.95 -10.50 2.26
CA ALA A 84 16.33 -10.97 2.39
C ALA A 84 17.17 -10.78 1.10
N LYS A 85 16.56 -10.37 0.01
CA LYS A 85 17.22 -10.26 -1.31
C LYS A 85 17.50 -8.80 -1.68
N GLU A 86 18.76 -8.44 -1.79
CA GLU A 86 19.18 -7.06 -2.13
C GLU A 86 18.73 -6.62 -3.52
N GLU A 87 18.64 -7.55 -4.46
CA GLU A 87 18.15 -7.29 -5.81
C GLU A 87 16.71 -6.79 -5.85
N VAL A 88 15.87 -7.19 -4.88
CA VAL A 88 14.50 -6.69 -4.71
C VAL A 88 14.52 -5.19 -4.44
N TYR A 89 15.34 -4.75 -3.51
CA TYR A 89 15.44 -3.32 -3.17
C TYR A 89 16.01 -2.52 -4.33
N THR A 90 17.03 -3.04 -5.02
CA THR A 90 17.59 -2.38 -6.20
C THR A 90 16.54 -2.19 -7.29
N PHE A 91 15.74 -3.21 -7.56
CA PHE A 91 14.64 -3.14 -8.53
C PHE A 91 13.59 -2.11 -8.11
N LEU A 92 13.14 -2.16 -6.86
CA LEU A 92 12.12 -1.24 -6.35
C LEU A 92 12.62 0.21 -6.33
N GLN A 93 13.90 0.45 -6.04
CA GLN A 93 14.50 1.77 -6.12
C GLN A 93 14.46 2.33 -7.54
N HIS A 94 14.73 1.52 -8.56
CA HIS A 94 14.61 1.95 -9.96
C HIS A 94 13.15 2.27 -10.33
N VAL A 95 12.19 1.44 -9.88
CA VAL A 95 10.76 1.72 -10.08
C VAL A 95 10.37 3.03 -9.41
N LEU A 96 10.77 3.24 -8.16
CA LEU A 96 10.47 4.46 -7.41
C LEU A 96 11.13 5.70 -8.02
N ASP A 97 12.35 5.59 -8.57
CA ASP A 97 13.00 6.69 -9.29
C ASP A 97 12.18 7.12 -10.51
N GLU A 98 11.68 6.16 -11.29
CA GLU A 98 10.82 6.44 -12.44
C GLU A 98 9.48 7.06 -12.02
N VAL A 99 8.86 6.54 -10.96
CA VAL A 99 7.62 7.10 -10.39
C VAL A 99 7.83 8.53 -9.91
N MET A 100 8.91 8.81 -9.19
CA MET A 100 9.21 10.15 -8.69
C MET A 100 9.54 11.16 -9.79
N ASP A 101 10.02 10.71 -10.94
CA ASP A 101 10.26 11.55 -12.12
C ASP A 101 8.93 11.96 -12.80
N ILE A 102 7.89 11.13 -12.69
CA ILE A 102 6.56 11.37 -13.26
C ILE A 102 5.68 12.18 -12.30
N PHE A 103 5.65 11.78 -11.01
CA PHE A 103 4.77 12.35 -9.99
C PHE A 103 5.54 13.31 -9.07
N PRO A 104 5.23 14.62 -9.12
CA PRO A 104 5.92 15.63 -8.31
C PRO A 104 5.47 15.66 -6.84
N SER A 105 4.52 14.81 -6.45
CA SER A 105 4.02 14.77 -5.08
C SER A 105 5.15 14.62 -4.07
N ARG A 106 5.03 15.33 -2.97
CA ARG A 106 5.89 15.14 -1.80
C ARG A 106 5.77 13.72 -1.25
N TYR A 107 4.60 13.12 -1.38
CA TYR A 107 4.27 11.81 -0.84
C TYR A 107 4.37 10.70 -1.90
N ILE A 108 4.84 9.54 -1.46
CA ILE A 108 4.73 8.26 -2.18
C ILE A 108 4.08 7.26 -1.24
N HIS A 109 2.99 6.64 -1.67
CA HIS A 109 2.35 5.57 -0.93
C HIS A 109 2.95 4.23 -1.39
N ILE A 110 3.30 3.37 -0.43
CA ILE A 110 3.98 2.10 -0.73
C ILE A 110 3.14 0.87 -0.39
N GLY A 111 1.85 1.04 -0.08
CA GLY A 111 0.99 -0.05 0.35
C GLY A 111 1.41 -0.63 1.69
N ALA A 112 2.00 -1.81 1.68
CA ALA A 112 2.47 -2.59 2.82
C ALA A 112 1.35 -3.26 3.63
N ASP A 113 0.17 -3.42 3.05
CA ASP A 113 -0.96 -4.15 3.61
C ASP A 113 -0.92 -5.64 3.22
N GLU A 114 -1.66 -6.42 3.99
CA GLU A 114 -2.03 -7.81 3.70
C GLU A 114 -0.86 -8.74 3.30
N VAL A 115 0.32 -8.49 3.87
CA VAL A 115 1.54 -9.25 3.57
C VAL A 115 1.46 -10.66 4.14
N GLU A 116 1.33 -11.65 3.27
CA GLU A 116 1.32 -13.06 3.65
C GLU A 116 2.74 -13.58 3.96
N LYS A 117 3.01 -13.87 5.23
CA LYS A 117 4.37 -14.17 5.73
C LYS A 117 4.74 -15.66 5.73
N ASN A 118 3.89 -16.55 5.19
CA ASN A 118 4.14 -18.01 5.25
C ASN A 118 5.42 -18.38 4.50
N THR A 119 5.61 -17.85 3.29
CA THR A 119 6.82 -18.12 2.51
C THR A 119 8.09 -17.57 3.15
N TRP A 120 7.97 -16.46 3.92
CA TRP A 120 9.11 -15.96 4.70
C TRP A 120 9.46 -16.89 5.87
N ARG A 121 8.45 -17.50 6.52
CA ARG A 121 8.66 -18.47 7.61
C ARG A 121 9.38 -19.72 7.11
N GLU A 122 9.12 -20.14 5.88
CA GLU A 122 9.72 -21.29 5.24
C GLU A 122 11.12 -20.98 4.67
N SER A 123 11.45 -19.73 4.42
CA SER A 123 12.72 -19.30 3.85
C SER A 123 13.86 -19.31 4.86
N ALA A 124 14.94 -20.03 4.55
CA ALA A 124 16.16 -20.01 5.35
C ALA A 124 16.82 -18.63 5.35
N GLU A 125 16.79 -17.91 4.22
CA GLU A 125 17.38 -16.58 4.07
C GLU A 125 16.65 -15.55 4.94
N CYS A 126 15.31 -15.60 4.98
CA CYS A 126 14.51 -14.73 5.85
C CYS A 126 14.78 -14.99 7.33
N ARG A 127 14.87 -16.27 7.74
CA ARG A 127 15.24 -16.63 9.13
C ARG A 127 16.63 -16.13 9.49
N GLN A 128 17.62 -16.34 8.63
CA GLN A 128 19.00 -15.85 8.85
C GLN A 128 19.05 -14.31 8.95
N LEU A 129 18.24 -13.62 8.14
CA LEU A 129 18.12 -12.17 8.24
C LEU A 129 17.54 -11.76 9.60
N MET A 130 16.45 -12.40 10.03
CA MET A 130 15.84 -12.14 11.34
C MET A 130 16.84 -12.37 12.49
N ASP A 131 17.58 -13.49 12.47
CA ASP A 131 18.58 -13.81 13.49
C ASP A 131 19.69 -12.75 13.52
N ARG A 132 20.21 -12.35 12.37
CA ARG A 132 21.25 -11.32 12.23
C ARG A 132 20.78 -9.96 12.77
N LEU A 133 19.52 -9.61 12.51
CA LEU A 133 18.90 -8.36 12.96
C LEU A 133 18.35 -8.48 14.40
N GLY A 134 18.25 -9.71 14.94
CA GLY A 134 17.70 -10.02 16.26
C GLY A 134 16.21 -9.75 16.37
N PHE A 135 15.48 -9.90 15.27
CA PHE A 135 14.01 -9.80 15.24
C PHE A 135 13.37 -11.08 15.78
N LYS A 136 12.20 -10.93 16.41
CA LYS A 136 11.45 -12.02 17.01
C LYS A 136 10.17 -12.36 16.24
N THR A 137 9.70 -11.43 15.39
CA THR A 137 8.45 -11.54 14.65
C THR A 137 8.66 -11.25 13.16
N TYR A 138 7.83 -11.82 12.29
CA TYR A 138 7.86 -11.53 10.86
C TYR A 138 7.23 -10.16 10.55
N GLU A 139 6.46 -9.64 11.47
CA GLU A 139 5.97 -8.25 11.45
C GLU A 139 7.15 -7.27 11.56
N ALA A 140 8.12 -7.53 12.44
CA ALA A 140 9.37 -6.76 12.51
C ALA A 140 10.21 -6.87 11.22
N LEU A 141 10.17 -8.02 10.56
CA LEU A 141 10.81 -8.20 9.25
C LEU A 141 10.09 -7.41 8.15
N GLN A 142 8.76 -7.31 8.20
CA GLN A 142 7.99 -6.43 7.31
C GLN A 142 8.33 -4.96 7.55
N SER A 143 8.34 -4.51 8.81
CA SER A 143 8.73 -3.14 9.14
C SER A 143 10.17 -2.84 8.70
N HIS A 144 11.08 -3.80 8.77
CA HIS A 144 12.44 -3.66 8.24
C HIS A 144 12.44 -3.43 6.73
N PHE A 145 11.64 -4.20 5.97
CA PHE A 145 11.49 -4.01 4.54
C PHE A 145 10.98 -2.59 4.24
N VAL A 146 9.90 -2.19 4.90
CA VAL A 146 9.27 -0.89 4.75
C VAL A 146 10.23 0.25 5.11
N ASN A 147 10.99 0.11 6.21
CA ASN A 147 11.97 1.11 6.61
C ASN A 147 13.08 1.30 5.58
N ARG A 148 13.53 0.24 4.92
CA ARG A 148 14.55 0.37 3.85
C ARG A 148 14.04 1.19 2.67
N ILE A 149 12.76 1.03 2.32
CA ILE A 149 12.11 1.83 1.27
C ILE A 149 11.89 3.26 1.76
N HIS A 150 11.44 3.44 3.00
CA HIS A 150 11.30 4.74 3.63
C HIS A 150 12.61 5.53 3.61
N ASP A 151 13.71 4.92 4.03
CA ASP A 151 15.02 5.58 4.05
C ASP A 151 15.45 6.01 2.64
N TYR A 152 15.16 5.18 1.64
CA TYR A 152 15.42 5.53 0.25
C TYR A 152 14.60 6.74 -0.22
N LEU A 153 13.29 6.75 0.07
CA LEU A 153 12.41 7.87 -0.27
C LEU A 153 12.87 9.16 0.43
N GLN A 154 13.25 9.08 1.70
CA GLN A 154 13.78 10.23 2.43
C GLN A 154 15.08 10.80 1.83
N GLN A 155 16.00 9.93 1.38
CA GLN A 155 17.21 10.36 0.66
C GLN A 155 16.88 11.10 -0.64
N LYS A 156 15.73 10.79 -1.26
CA LYS A 156 15.22 11.48 -2.46
C LYS A 156 14.36 12.71 -2.13
N GLY A 157 14.21 13.07 -0.86
CA GLY A 157 13.39 14.21 -0.42
C GLY A 157 11.89 13.96 -0.50
N ARG A 158 11.45 12.69 -0.45
CA ARG A 158 10.04 12.30 -0.45
C ARG A 158 9.64 11.77 0.92
N GLU A 159 8.36 11.90 1.24
CA GLU A 159 7.73 11.34 2.43
C GLU A 159 6.95 10.08 2.08
N MET A 160 6.95 9.11 2.97
CA MET A 160 6.28 7.84 2.76
C MET A 160 4.94 7.80 3.45
N ILE A 161 3.92 7.27 2.75
CA ILE A 161 2.67 6.81 3.34
C ILE A 161 2.61 5.29 3.19
N CYS A 162 2.03 4.60 4.18
CA CYS A 162 1.74 3.17 4.12
C CYS A 162 0.44 2.84 4.86
N TRP A 163 -0.11 1.65 4.59
CA TRP A 163 -1.24 1.12 5.33
C TRP A 163 -0.84 0.71 6.76
N ASP A 164 -1.80 0.70 7.67
CA ASP A 164 -1.58 0.46 9.10
C ASP A 164 -1.09 -0.96 9.45
N ASP A 165 -1.08 -1.88 8.50
CA ASP A 165 -0.45 -3.21 8.67
C ASP A 165 1.05 -3.10 8.99
N ALA A 166 1.71 -2.06 8.50
CA ALA A 166 3.15 -1.86 8.67
C ALA A 166 3.57 -1.54 10.12
N ILE A 167 2.65 -1.11 10.99
CA ILE A 167 2.98 -0.76 12.40
C ILE A 167 3.05 -1.95 13.34
N GLU A 168 2.71 -3.15 12.90
CA GLU A 168 2.63 -4.34 13.76
C GLU A 168 4.00 -4.90 14.18
N GLY A 169 5.08 -4.37 13.62
CA GLY A 169 6.45 -4.76 13.99
C GLY A 169 6.97 -4.07 15.24
N GLY A 170 7.91 -4.74 15.91
CA GLY A 170 8.69 -4.17 17.00
C GLY A 170 8.01 -4.10 18.36
N ASP A 171 8.61 -3.31 19.23
CA ASP A 171 8.06 -3.03 20.57
C ASP A 171 7.19 -1.76 20.47
N TYR A 172 5.89 -1.95 20.54
CA TYR A 172 4.90 -0.85 20.42
C TYR A 172 5.05 0.24 21.49
N GLN A 173 5.77 -0.03 22.58
CA GLN A 173 5.95 0.91 23.68
C GLN A 173 7.10 1.90 23.43
N VAL A 174 7.92 1.65 22.41
CA VAL A 174 9.11 2.48 22.11
C VAL A 174 9.04 2.93 20.64
N PRO A 175 8.60 4.16 20.36
CA PRO A 175 8.64 4.72 19.01
C PRO A 175 10.03 4.61 18.38
N GLY A 176 10.10 4.07 17.16
CA GLY A 176 11.38 3.80 16.49
C GLY A 176 12.22 2.69 17.13
N GLY A 177 11.62 1.89 18.01
CA GLY A 177 12.27 0.73 18.62
C GLY A 177 12.69 -0.32 17.60
N LYS A 178 13.48 -1.29 18.03
CA LYS A 178 14.02 -2.32 17.16
C LYS A 178 12.90 -3.13 16.48
N GLY A 179 12.85 -3.08 15.15
CA GLY A 179 11.82 -3.74 14.34
C GLY A 179 10.52 -2.96 14.22
N ALA A 180 10.43 -1.75 14.78
CA ALA A 180 9.30 -0.85 14.57
C ALA A 180 9.41 -0.10 13.24
N LEU A 181 8.27 0.38 12.73
CA LEU A 181 8.23 1.31 11.62
C LEU A 181 8.86 2.66 12.02
N SER A 182 9.52 3.33 11.06
CA SER A 182 10.06 4.68 11.26
C SER A 182 8.94 5.67 11.61
N PRO A 183 9.04 6.44 12.73
CA PRO A 183 7.98 7.37 13.13
C PRO A 183 7.68 8.48 12.12
N SER A 184 8.58 8.73 11.17
CA SER A 184 8.38 9.72 10.10
C SER A 184 7.55 9.21 8.91
N ALA A 185 7.15 7.94 8.92
CA ALA A 185 6.18 7.42 7.98
C ALA A 185 4.75 7.85 8.38
N ASP A 186 3.99 8.38 7.44
CA ASP A 186 2.56 8.63 7.65
C ASP A 186 1.78 7.32 7.46
N VAL A 187 0.80 7.07 8.32
CA VAL A 187 0.06 5.81 8.36
C VAL A 187 -1.40 6.03 7.98
N MET A 188 -1.88 5.25 7.03
CA MET A 188 -3.26 5.26 6.58
C MET A 188 -4.02 4.13 7.27
N TYR A 189 -4.97 4.50 8.14
CA TYR A 189 -5.76 3.55 8.93
C TYR A 189 -6.97 3.05 8.17
N TRP A 190 -7.01 1.71 7.92
CA TRP A 190 -8.13 1.08 7.22
C TRP A 190 -8.75 -0.11 7.98
N ARG A 191 -7.99 -0.79 8.85
CA ARG A 191 -8.40 -2.02 9.55
C ARG A 191 -9.32 -1.73 10.74
N TYR A 192 -10.53 -1.24 10.47
CA TYR A 192 -11.51 -0.86 11.51
C TYR A 192 -11.91 -2.00 12.46
N TRP A 193 -11.74 -3.25 12.04
CA TRP A 193 -12.00 -4.44 12.85
C TRP A 193 -10.88 -4.80 13.83
N VAL A 194 -9.73 -4.14 13.72
CA VAL A 194 -8.60 -4.31 14.65
C VAL A 194 -8.66 -3.21 15.69
N GLY A 195 -8.95 -3.59 16.94
CA GLY A 195 -9.11 -2.61 18.03
C GLY A 195 -7.84 -1.82 18.34
N GLY A 196 -7.99 -0.51 18.59
CA GLY A 196 -6.93 0.37 19.09
C GLY A 196 -5.84 0.74 18.08
N VAL A 197 -6.02 0.47 16.78
CA VAL A 197 -5.03 0.84 15.75
C VAL A 197 -4.79 2.34 15.72
N PRO A 198 -5.80 3.23 15.65
CA PRO A 198 -5.57 4.67 15.60
C PRO A 198 -4.73 5.19 16.77
N GLN A 199 -5.04 4.75 17.97
CA GLN A 199 -4.28 5.12 19.16
C GLN A 199 -2.82 4.64 19.06
N ARG A 200 -2.58 3.37 18.67
CA ARG A 200 -1.22 2.83 18.51
C ARG A 200 -0.40 3.59 17.47
N VAL A 201 -1.01 3.98 16.36
CA VAL A 201 -0.36 4.78 15.31
C VAL A 201 0.21 6.07 15.91
N VAL A 202 -0.63 6.85 16.59
CA VAL A 202 -0.20 8.15 17.14
C VAL A 202 0.72 8.01 18.35
N GLU A 203 0.56 6.99 19.19
CA GLU A 203 1.44 6.70 20.32
C GLU A 203 2.86 6.29 19.86
N GLN A 204 2.99 5.70 18.68
CA GLN A 204 4.28 5.43 18.04
C GLN A 204 4.89 6.67 17.36
N GLY A 205 4.18 7.80 17.36
CA GLY A 205 4.66 9.07 16.81
C GLY A 205 4.36 9.28 15.33
N HIS A 206 3.60 8.38 14.70
CA HIS A 206 3.20 8.54 13.31
C HIS A 206 2.08 9.56 13.15
N HIS A 207 2.05 10.27 12.04
CA HIS A 207 0.82 10.90 11.59
C HIS A 207 -0.16 9.85 11.07
N ILE A 208 -1.46 10.12 11.22
CA ILE A 208 -2.52 9.23 10.80
C ILE A 208 -3.45 9.91 9.78
N ILE A 209 -3.86 9.12 8.78
CA ILE A 209 -4.92 9.44 7.82
C ILE A 209 -6.03 8.41 8.01
N PHE A 210 -7.26 8.87 8.26
CA PHE A 210 -8.39 7.98 8.47
C PHE A 210 -9.01 7.54 7.13
N THR A 211 -9.04 6.24 6.88
CA THR A 211 -9.73 5.62 5.75
C THR A 211 -10.29 4.24 6.13
N PRO A 212 -11.01 4.13 7.29
CA PRO A 212 -11.50 2.83 7.74
C PRO A 212 -12.38 2.17 6.68
N GLY A 213 -12.23 0.85 6.50
CA GLY A 213 -12.99 0.09 5.51
C GLY A 213 -14.52 0.22 5.68
N ASP A 214 -14.98 0.55 6.88
CA ASP A 214 -16.33 1.00 7.19
C ASP A 214 -16.25 2.28 8.04
N PRO A 215 -16.79 3.42 7.58
CA PRO A 215 -17.64 3.63 6.40
C PRO A 215 -16.91 4.18 5.15
N MET A 216 -15.56 4.30 5.15
CA MET A 216 -14.84 5.09 4.13
C MET A 216 -14.63 4.37 2.77
N TYR A 217 -15.01 3.08 2.66
CA TYR A 217 -14.95 2.36 1.39
C TYR A 217 -16.26 2.55 0.62
N VAL A 218 -16.21 3.43 -0.40
CA VAL A 218 -17.41 3.87 -1.15
C VAL A 218 -17.71 3.06 -2.39
N ALA A 219 -16.98 1.97 -2.63
CA ALA A 219 -17.21 1.07 -3.77
C ALA A 219 -18.52 0.26 -3.68
N ARG A 220 -19.25 0.34 -2.56
CA ARG A 220 -20.51 -0.36 -2.35
C ARG A 220 -21.69 0.46 -2.89
N PRO A 221 -22.69 -0.19 -3.55
CA PRO A 221 -23.84 0.53 -4.14
C PRO A 221 -24.70 1.30 -3.15
N ASP A 222 -24.66 0.90 -1.89
CA ASP A 222 -25.38 1.46 -0.74
C ASP A 222 -24.45 2.28 0.16
N GLY A 223 -23.40 2.84 -0.43
CA GLY A 223 -22.34 3.57 0.26
C GLY A 223 -22.88 4.59 1.27
N PRO A 224 -22.37 4.58 2.49
CA PRO A 224 -22.96 5.25 3.63
C PRO A 224 -22.52 6.72 3.69
N LEU A 225 -22.93 7.57 2.76
CA LEU A 225 -22.59 9.01 2.76
C LEU A 225 -22.93 9.67 4.11
N TYR A 226 -24.04 9.24 4.73
CA TYR A 226 -24.42 9.73 6.05
C TYR A 226 -23.39 9.34 7.11
N ASP A 227 -22.92 8.08 7.11
CA ASP A 227 -21.96 7.57 8.09
C ASP A 227 -20.57 8.17 7.88
N ILE A 228 -20.17 8.39 6.63
CA ILE A 228 -18.94 9.10 6.28
C ILE A 228 -18.97 10.54 6.83
N TYR A 229 -20.09 11.25 6.61
CA TYR A 229 -20.25 12.63 7.08
C TYR A 229 -20.23 12.74 8.61
N HIS A 230 -20.74 11.73 9.32
CA HIS A 230 -20.80 11.70 10.78
C HIS A 230 -19.61 10.95 11.42
N TYR A 231 -18.65 10.48 10.64
CA TYR A 231 -17.50 9.75 11.18
C TYR A 231 -16.65 10.65 12.09
N GLN A 232 -16.46 10.22 13.33
CA GLN A 232 -15.73 10.94 14.37
C GLN A 232 -14.38 10.28 14.66
N GLY A 233 -13.46 10.27 13.68
CA GLY A 233 -12.14 9.66 13.83
C GLY A 233 -11.32 10.25 14.99
N LEU A 234 -11.52 11.53 15.31
CA LEU A 234 -10.81 12.19 16.41
C LEU A 234 -11.15 11.58 17.78
N ASP A 235 -12.33 11.01 17.95
CA ASP A 235 -12.73 10.35 19.22
C ASP A 235 -11.89 9.09 19.50
N LEU A 236 -11.20 8.58 18.50
CA LEU A 236 -10.29 7.42 18.63
C LEU A 236 -8.87 7.82 19.04
N ILE A 237 -8.59 9.11 19.12
CA ILE A 237 -7.26 9.68 19.37
C ILE A 237 -7.26 10.47 20.67
N PRO A 238 -6.31 10.24 21.59
CA PRO A 238 -6.14 11.09 22.77
C PRO A 238 -5.96 12.56 22.38
N ASP A 239 -6.63 13.47 23.08
CA ASP A 239 -6.63 14.92 22.77
C ASP A 239 -5.20 15.48 22.58
N SER A 240 -4.26 15.04 23.40
CA SER A 240 -2.85 15.47 23.33
C SER A 240 -2.12 15.05 22.04
N LEU A 241 -2.67 14.05 21.31
CA LEU A 241 -2.07 13.50 20.09
C LEU A 241 -2.88 13.81 18.82
N GLN A 242 -4.01 14.50 18.94
CA GLN A 242 -4.85 14.86 17.78
C GLN A 242 -4.13 15.75 16.76
N HIS A 243 -3.06 16.44 17.16
CA HIS A 243 -2.21 17.21 16.25
C HIS A 243 -1.46 16.32 15.21
N LEU A 244 -1.41 14.99 15.41
CA LEU A 244 -0.84 14.03 14.46
C LEU A 244 -1.84 13.59 13.37
N VAL A 245 -3.11 14.01 13.46
CA VAL A 245 -4.11 13.67 12.46
C VAL A 245 -3.94 14.56 11.23
N ARG A 246 -3.70 13.94 10.08
CA ARG A 246 -3.59 14.62 8.77
C ARG A 246 -4.96 14.89 8.13
N GLY A 247 -5.95 14.04 8.39
CA GLY A 247 -7.28 14.12 7.81
C GLY A 247 -7.89 12.75 7.53
N GLY A 248 -8.78 12.70 6.56
CA GLY A 248 -9.46 11.48 6.13
C GLY A 248 -9.44 11.32 4.62
N GLN A 249 -9.63 10.06 4.18
CA GLN A 249 -9.73 9.67 2.79
C GLN A 249 -10.88 8.69 2.63
N VAL A 250 -11.55 8.74 1.49
CA VAL A 250 -12.46 7.68 1.04
C VAL A 250 -11.75 6.82 0.00
N SER A 251 -12.01 5.52 0.03
CA SER A 251 -11.40 4.55 -0.89
C SER A 251 -12.43 4.01 -1.87
N LEU A 252 -12.06 3.99 -3.14
CA LEU A 252 -12.90 3.52 -4.23
C LEU A 252 -12.17 2.35 -4.93
N TRP A 253 -12.43 1.13 -4.48
CA TRP A 253 -11.80 -0.07 -5.01
C TRP A 253 -12.54 -0.61 -6.24
N GLY A 254 -11.74 -0.99 -7.26
CA GLY A 254 -12.25 -1.38 -8.56
C GLY A 254 -12.99 -2.72 -8.62
N GLU A 255 -12.79 -3.63 -7.66
CA GLU A 255 -13.38 -4.98 -7.66
C GLU A 255 -14.92 -4.96 -7.65
N SER A 256 -15.51 -3.94 -7.03
CA SER A 256 -16.95 -3.80 -6.94
C SER A 256 -17.56 -2.93 -8.03
N MET A 257 -16.72 -2.37 -8.91
CA MET A 257 -17.12 -1.46 -9.97
C MET A 257 -17.02 -2.13 -11.34
N SER A 258 -18.15 -2.27 -12.04
CA SER A 258 -18.17 -2.80 -13.41
C SER A 258 -17.89 -1.75 -14.48
N ASN A 259 -18.08 -0.49 -14.20
CA ASN A 259 -17.80 0.67 -15.06
C ASN A 259 -17.81 1.97 -14.24
N PHE A 260 -17.34 3.08 -14.83
CA PHE A 260 -17.27 4.38 -14.12
C PHE A 260 -18.63 5.05 -13.87
N ARG A 261 -19.74 4.57 -14.45
CA ARG A 261 -21.09 5.03 -14.09
C ARG A 261 -21.52 4.63 -12.69
N ARG A 262 -20.79 3.69 -12.05
CA ARG A 262 -21.01 3.33 -10.65
C ARG A 262 -20.20 4.18 -9.68
N ALA A 263 -19.28 4.99 -10.17
CA ALA A 263 -18.49 5.90 -9.37
C ALA A 263 -19.15 7.29 -9.19
N ASP A 264 -20.22 7.57 -9.95
CA ASP A 264 -21.05 8.76 -9.83
C ASP A 264 -22.13 8.55 -8.74
#